data_0eb00fb2c54d0282d6399e6c116876f6
#
_entry.id   0eb00fb2c54d0282d6399e6c116876f6
#
_cell.length_a   1.000
_cell.length_b   1.000
_cell.length_c   1.000
_cell.angle_alpha   90.00
_cell.angle_beta   90.00
_cell.angle_gamma   90.00
#
_symmetry.space_group_name_H-M   'P 1'
#
loop_
_entity.id
_entity.type
_entity.pdbx_description
1 polymer ?
#
loop_
_entity_poly.entity_id
_entity_poly.type
_entity_poly.pdbx_seq_one_letter_code
_entity_poly.pdbx_strand_id
1 'polypeptide(L)'
;MPEPQFEIIRDPLWNNIRVDPLALRLIDTPVFQRLRYVRQLGLAYLVYPGATHSRFEHGLGTYHLARRALALLEERGELSRVSPEECVVVRAAALLHDVGHYPFSHALEEIGALHHEEVARALLTQGEVADMLRAEIGVRAPERVYALIRGESDSPLQGLISGSLDIDKIEYLKRDALMCGVPYGEIDVDRLLNSLTVVDDPGSGRLAVGVLEKGLSALESLLFAKYQMYRNVYWHHAVRSATAMYKRLVDEALRANVLATEELSSFTDEGLLHRLEEGTGSALLPALRERRLYKRVLQCPAAELRADWGEWIEGDRSLTLLVEDALALEVGLEPGELLLDFPSKPQMLGLDIPVLWRDGQVRRLTSEGRAGAINLPTLSDELYRSARWLRVFVARPVEVPRSRLLEVIQRPAEELADWLHAGAPLLGEPAAPRRTRTAR
;
A
#
# COMPACT_ATOMS: atom_id res chain seq x y z
N MET A 1 -3.55 -22.76 -37.67
CA MET A 1 -4.16 -22.74 -36.34
C MET A 1 -5.04 -21.52 -36.30
N PRO A 2 -6.27 -21.57 -35.76
CA PRO A 2 -7.04 -20.33 -35.57
C PRO A 2 -6.23 -19.41 -34.69
N GLU A 3 -6.19 -18.12 -35.06
CA GLU A 3 -5.55 -17.11 -34.20
C GLU A 3 -6.20 -17.15 -32.80
N PRO A 4 -5.42 -17.04 -31.72
CA PRO A 4 -6.01 -16.96 -30.38
C PRO A 4 -6.97 -15.77 -30.36
N GLN A 5 -8.22 -16.04 -30.05
CA GLN A 5 -9.28 -15.04 -30.02
C GLN A 5 -9.02 -14.13 -28.81
N PHE A 6 -8.47 -12.91 -29.04
CA PHE A 6 -8.28 -11.91 -28.02
C PHE A 6 -9.46 -10.94 -28.03
N GLU A 7 -9.99 -10.66 -26.86
CA GLU A 7 -10.87 -9.50 -26.67
C GLU A 7 -10.07 -8.25 -26.40
N ILE A 8 -10.65 -7.09 -26.69
CA ILE A 8 -10.01 -5.80 -26.49
C ILE A 8 -10.82 -5.00 -25.46
N ILE A 9 -10.17 -4.65 -24.36
CA ILE A 9 -10.72 -3.73 -23.36
C ILE A 9 -10.05 -2.36 -23.53
N ARG A 10 -10.87 -1.32 -23.66
CA ARG A 10 -10.36 0.06 -23.74
C ARG A 10 -10.01 0.61 -22.37
N ASP A 11 -8.82 1.17 -22.24
CA ASP A 11 -8.27 1.73 -21.00
C ASP A 11 -7.72 3.13 -21.25
N PRO A 12 -7.93 4.13 -20.35
CA PRO A 12 -7.50 5.50 -20.58
C PRO A 12 -5.97 5.65 -20.58
N LEU A 13 -5.22 4.77 -19.90
CA LEU A 13 -3.76 4.82 -19.81
C LEU A 13 -3.10 3.95 -20.90
N TRP A 14 -3.57 2.71 -21.06
CA TRP A 14 -2.95 1.70 -21.94
C TRP A 14 -3.63 1.56 -23.30
N ASN A 15 -4.65 2.33 -23.57
CA ASN A 15 -5.45 2.31 -24.79
C ASN A 15 -6.17 0.96 -25.01
N ASN A 16 -5.57 0.03 -25.73
CA ASN A 16 -6.16 -1.26 -26.05
C ASN A 16 -5.44 -2.38 -25.30
N ILE A 17 -6.08 -2.88 -24.27
CA ILE A 17 -5.62 -4.05 -23.51
C ILE A 17 -6.16 -5.30 -24.22
N ARG A 18 -5.27 -6.13 -24.74
CA ARG A 18 -5.63 -7.43 -25.34
C ARG A 18 -5.74 -8.46 -24.23
N VAL A 19 -6.89 -9.10 -24.12
CA VAL A 19 -7.21 -10.06 -23.06
C VAL A 19 -7.37 -11.45 -23.67
N ASP A 20 -6.62 -12.43 -23.16
CA ASP A 20 -6.75 -13.82 -23.59
C ASP A 20 -7.99 -14.49 -22.98
N PRO A 21 -8.44 -15.66 -23.51
CA PRO A 21 -9.68 -16.30 -23.08
C PRO A 21 -9.71 -16.67 -21.58
N LEU A 22 -8.58 -17.08 -21.00
CA LEU A 22 -8.52 -17.35 -19.56
C LEU A 22 -8.71 -16.07 -18.75
N ALA A 23 -7.95 -15.04 -19.08
CA ALA A 23 -8.05 -13.74 -18.40
C ALA A 23 -9.45 -13.15 -18.52
N LEU A 24 -10.11 -13.30 -19.69
CA LEU A 24 -11.49 -12.83 -19.86
C LEU A 24 -12.45 -13.52 -18.89
N ARG A 25 -12.38 -14.85 -18.77
CA ARG A 25 -13.22 -15.59 -17.80
C ARG A 25 -12.92 -15.21 -16.35
N LEU A 26 -11.64 -15.00 -15.99
CA LEU A 26 -11.26 -14.53 -14.65
C LEU A 26 -11.80 -13.13 -14.37
N ILE A 27 -11.76 -12.23 -15.36
CA ILE A 27 -12.33 -10.89 -15.26
C ILE A 27 -13.85 -10.95 -15.00
N ASP A 28 -14.57 -11.87 -15.61
CA ASP A 28 -16.02 -12.00 -15.47
C ASP A 28 -16.46 -12.61 -14.13
N THR A 29 -15.52 -13.10 -13.30
CA THR A 29 -15.86 -13.62 -11.96
C THR A 29 -16.35 -12.51 -11.01
N PRO A 30 -17.30 -12.80 -10.12
CA PRO A 30 -17.75 -11.85 -9.11
C PRO A 30 -16.62 -11.28 -8.25
N VAL A 31 -15.61 -12.10 -7.96
CA VAL A 31 -14.41 -11.71 -7.18
C VAL A 31 -13.67 -10.57 -7.86
N PHE A 32 -13.40 -10.69 -9.17
CA PHE A 32 -12.71 -9.63 -9.91
C PHE A 32 -13.64 -8.44 -10.21
N GLN A 33 -14.91 -8.67 -10.53
CA GLN A 33 -15.88 -7.61 -10.79
C GLN A 33 -16.11 -6.71 -9.57
N ARG A 34 -16.00 -7.23 -8.35
CA ARG A 34 -16.06 -6.42 -7.11
C ARG A 34 -15.05 -5.28 -7.11
N LEU A 35 -13.87 -5.47 -7.71
CA LEU A 35 -12.81 -4.47 -7.76
C LEU A 35 -13.20 -3.18 -8.49
N ARG A 36 -14.25 -3.19 -9.34
CA ARG A 36 -14.80 -1.97 -9.97
C ARG A 36 -15.32 -0.95 -8.94
N TYR A 37 -15.67 -1.44 -7.76
CA TYR A 37 -16.29 -0.68 -6.69
C TYR A 37 -15.36 -0.49 -5.49
N VAL A 38 -14.06 -0.75 -5.68
CA VAL A 38 -13.00 -0.51 -4.69
C VAL A 38 -11.98 0.45 -5.32
N ARG A 39 -11.95 1.69 -4.82
CA ARG A 39 -11.06 2.72 -5.33
C ARG A 39 -9.59 2.39 -5.03
N GLN A 40 -8.73 2.56 -6.02
CA GLN A 40 -7.28 2.33 -5.90
C GLN A 40 -6.65 3.19 -4.80
N LEU A 41 -7.00 4.46 -4.74
CA LEU A 41 -6.42 5.43 -3.81
C LEU A 41 -7.33 5.77 -2.63
N GLY A 42 -8.30 4.91 -2.31
CA GLY A 42 -9.19 5.08 -1.18
C GLY A 42 -9.88 6.45 -1.19
N LEU A 43 -9.62 7.27 -0.17
CA LEU A 43 -10.24 8.59 0.02
C LEU A 43 -9.49 9.74 -0.68
N ALA A 44 -8.49 9.46 -1.51
CA ALA A 44 -7.71 10.51 -2.19
C ALA A 44 -8.57 11.38 -3.13
N TYR A 45 -9.68 10.86 -3.65
CA TYR A 45 -10.61 11.62 -4.48
C TYR A 45 -11.21 12.85 -3.78
N LEU A 46 -11.22 12.88 -2.45
CA LEU A 46 -11.63 14.05 -1.67
C LEU A 46 -10.65 15.22 -1.81
N VAL A 47 -9.43 14.95 -2.30
CA VAL A 47 -8.37 15.95 -2.52
C VAL A 47 -8.05 16.09 -3.98
N TYR A 48 -7.95 14.98 -4.70
CA TYR A 48 -7.69 14.88 -6.14
C TYR A 48 -8.96 14.36 -6.82
N PRO A 49 -9.86 15.23 -7.32
CA PRO A 49 -11.19 14.81 -7.79
C PRO A 49 -11.16 13.75 -8.91
N GLY A 50 -10.07 13.70 -9.70
CA GLY A 50 -9.87 12.69 -10.74
C GLY A 50 -9.42 11.32 -10.21
N ALA A 51 -9.02 11.20 -8.94
CA ALA A 51 -8.54 9.96 -8.32
C ALA A 51 -9.70 8.99 -7.97
N THR A 52 -10.52 8.67 -8.96
CA THR A 52 -11.72 7.81 -8.83
C THR A 52 -11.55 6.44 -9.47
N HIS A 53 -10.41 6.16 -10.08
CA HIS A 53 -10.10 4.86 -10.68
C HIS A 53 -10.10 3.75 -9.63
N SER A 54 -10.44 2.57 -10.10
CA SER A 54 -10.66 1.41 -9.27
C SER A 54 -9.53 0.39 -9.39
N ARG A 55 -9.49 -0.56 -8.49
CA ARG A 55 -8.57 -1.69 -8.57
C ARG A 55 -8.83 -2.60 -9.76
N PHE A 56 -9.99 -2.50 -10.36
CA PHE A 56 -10.31 -3.21 -11.60
C PHE A 56 -9.43 -2.72 -12.77
N GLU A 57 -9.35 -1.40 -12.99
CA GLU A 57 -8.51 -0.84 -14.07
C GLU A 57 -7.02 -1.11 -13.80
N HIS A 58 -6.60 -1.02 -12.52
CA HIS A 58 -5.24 -1.34 -12.11
C HIS A 58 -4.89 -2.81 -12.42
N GLY A 59 -5.73 -3.77 -12.01
CA GLY A 59 -5.51 -5.19 -12.30
C GLY A 59 -5.42 -5.49 -13.81
N LEU A 60 -6.26 -4.84 -14.62
CA LEU A 60 -6.15 -4.93 -16.08
C LEU A 60 -4.84 -4.37 -16.62
N GLY A 61 -4.39 -3.24 -16.08
CA GLY A 61 -3.14 -2.59 -16.46
C GLY A 61 -1.92 -3.43 -16.07
N THR A 62 -1.92 -4.01 -14.88
CA THR A 62 -0.87 -4.93 -14.42
C THR A 62 -0.79 -6.18 -15.30
N TYR A 63 -1.94 -6.78 -15.64
CA TYR A 63 -2.00 -7.87 -16.60
C TYR A 63 -1.44 -7.46 -17.99
N HIS A 64 -1.79 -6.27 -18.48
CA HIS A 64 -1.27 -5.74 -19.74
C HIS A 64 0.26 -5.63 -19.73
N LEU A 65 0.83 -5.07 -18.68
CA LEU A 65 2.28 -4.93 -18.51
C LEU A 65 2.97 -6.29 -18.40
N ALA A 66 2.37 -7.26 -17.69
CA ALA A 66 2.87 -8.64 -17.62
C ALA A 66 2.99 -9.26 -19.02
N ARG A 67 1.95 -9.12 -19.84
CA ARG A 67 1.98 -9.60 -21.22
C ARG A 67 3.08 -8.95 -22.05
N ARG A 68 3.25 -7.63 -21.92
CA ARG A 68 4.30 -6.88 -22.64
C ARG A 68 5.70 -7.31 -22.19
N ALA A 69 5.93 -7.45 -20.88
CA ALA A 69 7.20 -7.90 -20.34
C ALA A 69 7.56 -9.31 -20.85
N LEU A 70 6.61 -10.23 -20.79
CA LEU A 70 6.80 -11.61 -21.28
C LEU A 70 7.08 -11.64 -22.79
N ALA A 71 6.36 -10.85 -23.60
CA ALA A 71 6.60 -10.78 -25.03
C ALA A 71 8.01 -10.27 -25.37
N LEU A 72 8.47 -9.22 -24.68
CA LEU A 72 9.84 -8.68 -24.84
C LEU A 72 10.93 -9.69 -24.44
N LEU A 73 10.71 -10.45 -23.37
CA LEU A 73 11.64 -11.49 -22.94
C LEU A 73 11.65 -12.66 -23.94
N GLU A 74 10.50 -13.05 -24.49
CA GLU A 74 10.37 -14.08 -25.52
C GLU A 74 11.06 -13.69 -26.83
N GLU A 75 10.82 -12.47 -27.34
CA GLU A 75 11.49 -11.93 -28.54
C GLU A 75 13.01 -11.98 -28.45
N ARG A 76 13.56 -11.88 -27.24
CA ARG A 76 15.01 -11.96 -26.99
C ARG A 76 15.51 -13.38 -26.69
N GLY A 77 14.61 -14.38 -26.70
CA GLY A 77 14.93 -15.78 -26.40
C GLY A 77 15.26 -16.05 -24.93
N GLU A 78 15.00 -15.09 -24.04
CA GLU A 78 15.35 -15.17 -22.61
C GLU A 78 14.41 -16.11 -21.84
N LEU A 79 13.25 -16.47 -22.41
CA LEU A 79 12.30 -17.44 -21.83
C LEU A 79 12.59 -18.90 -22.21
N SER A 80 13.66 -19.18 -22.95
CA SER A 80 14.00 -20.57 -23.37
C SER A 80 14.20 -21.55 -22.20
N ARG A 81 14.53 -21.05 -21.01
CA ARG A 81 14.68 -21.82 -19.77
C ARG A 81 13.45 -21.77 -18.86
N VAL A 82 12.36 -21.13 -19.30
CA VAL A 82 11.10 -20.94 -18.56
C VAL A 82 10.00 -21.70 -19.26
N SER A 83 9.15 -22.43 -18.53
CA SER A 83 8.05 -23.15 -19.15
C SER A 83 6.97 -22.19 -19.65
N PRO A 84 6.31 -22.49 -20.78
CA PRO A 84 5.17 -21.70 -21.27
C PRO A 84 4.03 -21.58 -20.23
N GLU A 85 3.83 -22.62 -19.44
CA GLU A 85 2.85 -22.63 -18.33
C GLU A 85 3.15 -21.57 -17.29
N GLU A 86 4.45 -21.35 -16.96
CA GLU A 86 4.88 -20.31 -16.03
C GLU A 86 4.45 -18.91 -16.49
N CYS A 87 4.54 -18.64 -17.78
CA CYS A 87 4.09 -17.37 -18.34
C CYS A 87 2.56 -17.17 -18.20
N VAL A 88 1.77 -18.26 -18.23
CA VAL A 88 0.32 -18.19 -17.96
C VAL A 88 0.06 -17.89 -16.50
N VAL A 89 0.77 -18.57 -15.59
CA VAL A 89 0.66 -18.34 -14.13
C VAL A 89 1.00 -16.89 -13.78
N VAL A 90 2.07 -16.32 -14.36
CA VAL A 90 2.46 -14.92 -14.15
C VAL A 90 1.38 -13.95 -14.62
N ARG A 91 0.77 -14.19 -15.80
CA ARG A 91 -0.33 -13.33 -16.27
C ARG A 91 -1.56 -13.40 -15.37
N ALA A 92 -1.91 -14.60 -14.89
CA ALA A 92 -3.02 -14.78 -13.95
C ALA A 92 -2.72 -14.11 -12.60
N ALA A 93 -1.49 -14.23 -12.09
CA ALA A 93 -1.06 -13.57 -10.87
C ALA A 93 -1.12 -12.03 -11.00
N ALA A 94 -0.64 -11.48 -12.12
CA ALA A 94 -0.71 -10.05 -12.42
C ALA A 94 -2.16 -9.52 -12.45
N LEU A 95 -3.10 -10.30 -12.99
CA LEU A 95 -4.51 -9.94 -13.04
C LEU A 95 -5.14 -9.96 -11.63
N LEU A 96 -4.83 -10.98 -10.84
CA LEU A 96 -5.58 -11.35 -9.63
C LEU A 96 -4.94 -10.86 -8.32
N HIS A 97 -3.76 -10.17 -8.35
CA HIS A 97 -2.99 -9.86 -7.15
C HIS A 97 -3.77 -9.03 -6.12
N ASP A 98 -4.70 -8.21 -6.56
CA ASP A 98 -5.46 -7.25 -5.74
C ASP A 98 -6.86 -7.74 -5.32
N VAL A 99 -7.26 -8.98 -5.64
CA VAL A 99 -8.65 -9.45 -5.39
C VAL A 99 -9.05 -9.46 -3.92
N GLY A 100 -8.09 -9.51 -3.01
CA GLY A 100 -8.34 -9.50 -1.55
C GLY A 100 -8.46 -8.11 -0.93
N HIS A 101 -8.32 -7.03 -1.69
CA HIS A 101 -8.34 -5.68 -1.12
C HIS A 101 -9.65 -5.29 -0.45
N TYR A 102 -9.50 -4.54 0.62
CA TYR A 102 -10.58 -3.94 1.40
C TYR A 102 -11.18 -2.70 0.72
N PRO A 103 -12.39 -2.28 1.12
CA PRO A 103 -12.91 -0.96 0.81
C PRO A 103 -11.93 0.14 1.23
N PHE A 104 -11.76 1.14 0.36
CA PHE A 104 -10.78 2.22 0.53
C PHE A 104 -9.33 1.74 0.69
N SER A 105 -9.00 0.57 0.11
CA SER A 105 -7.64 0.04 -0.03
C SER A 105 -6.97 -0.31 1.32
N HIS A 106 -5.75 0.18 1.57
CA HIS A 106 -4.91 -0.24 2.69
C HIS A 106 -5.32 0.31 4.07
N ALA A 107 -6.34 1.18 4.14
CA ALA A 107 -6.68 1.86 5.41
C ALA A 107 -7.04 0.90 6.55
N LEU A 108 -7.65 -0.25 6.24
CA LEU A 108 -8.06 -1.24 7.25
C LEU A 108 -6.90 -2.14 7.71
N GLU A 109 -5.90 -2.34 6.88
CA GLU A 109 -4.66 -3.03 7.28
C GLU A 109 -3.92 -2.22 8.37
N GLU A 110 -3.94 -0.89 8.29
CA GLU A 110 -3.36 0.01 9.31
C GLU A 110 -4.06 -0.08 10.68
N ILE A 111 -5.22 -0.70 10.79
CA ILE A 111 -5.94 -0.91 12.06
C ILE A 111 -6.00 -2.39 12.48
N GLY A 112 -5.18 -3.23 11.86
CA GLY A 112 -4.98 -4.62 12.26
C GLY A 112 -5.82 -5.65 11.53
N ALA A 113 -6.54 -5.28 10.44
CA ALA A 113 -7.11 -6.27 9.54
C ALA A 113 -5.99 -7.07 8.84
N LEU A 114 -6.30 -8.29 8.42
CA LEU A 114 -5.35 -9.14 7.69
C LEU A 114 -4.83 -8.43 6.44
N HIS A 115 -3.59 -8.70 6.07
CA HIS A 115 -3.06 -8.20 4.81
C HIS A 115 -3.90 -8.71 3.62
N HIS A 116 -4.19 -7.85 2.65
CA HIS A 116 -5.08 -8.21 1.52
C HIS A 116 -4.61 -9.44 0.74
N GLU A 117 -3.31 -9.69 0.66
CA GLU A 117 -2.77 -10.91 0.04
C GLU A 117 -3.15 -12.17 0.83
N GLU A 118 -3.26 -12.11 2.16
CA GLU A 118 -3.74 -13.23 2.98
C GLU A 118 -5.23 -13.47 2.77
N VAL A 119 -6.01 -12.40 2.68
CA VAL A 119 -7.44 -12.46 2.31
C VAL A 119 -7.61 -13.09 0.93
N ALA A 120 -6.76 -12.76 -0.04
CA ALA A 120 -6.81 -13.32 -1.39
C ALA A 120 -6.63 -14.85 -1.42
N ARG A 121 -6.01 -15.46 -0.41
CA ARG A 121 -5.74 -16.90 -0.40
C ARG A 121 -6.99 -17.73 -0.67
N ALA A 122 -8.04 -17.55 0.11
CA ALA A 122 -9.27 -18.31 -0.05
C ALA A 122 -9.93 -18.03 -1.41
N LEU A 123 -9.92 -16.76 -1.85
CA LEU A 123 -10.49 -16.34 -3.14
C LEU A 123 -9.79 -16.95 -4.35
N LEU A 124 -8.48 -17.21 -4.25
CA LEU A 124 -7.65 -17.76 -5.32
C LEU A 124 -7.55 -19.27 -5.31
N THR A 125 -7.61 -19.92 -4.13
CA THR A 125 -7.35 -21.36 -3.99
C THR A 125 -8.63 -22.20 -3.85
N GLN A 126 -9.80 -21.56 -3.74
CA GLN A 126 -11.09 -22.21 -3.60
C GLN A 126 -12.12 -21.63 -4.58
N GLY A 127 -13.17 -22.38 -4.86
CA GLY A 127 -14.29 -21.95 -5.71
C GLY A 127 -13.94 -21.71 -7.17
N GLU A 128 -14.73 -20.86 -7.83
CA GLU A 128 -14.76 -20.68 -9.28
C GLU A 128 -13.40 -20.28 -9.87
N VAL A 129 -12.70 -19.33 -9.27
CA VAL A 129 -11.37 -18.88 -9.74
C VAL A 129 -10.38 -20.03 -9.71
N ALA A 130 -10.33 -20.79 -8.62
CA ALA A 130 -9.47 -21.95 -8.48
C ALA A 130 -9.78 -23.04 -9.53
N ASP A 131 -11.05 -23.29 -9.78
CA ASP A 131 -11.48 -24.31 -10.75
C ASP A 131 -11.10 -23.92 -12.18
N MET A 132 -11.24 -22.64 -12.54
CA MET A 132 -10.76 -22.11 -13.82
C MET A 132 -9.25 -22.25 -13.98
N LEU A 133 -8.49 -21.87 -12.95
CA LEU A 133 -7.02 -22.00 -12.97
C LEU A 133 -6.58 -23.47 -13.08
N ARG A 134 -7.24 -24.39 -12.36
CA ARG A 134 -6.95 -25.83 -12.45
C ARG A 134 -7.25 -26.39 -13.82
N ALA A 135 -8.36 -26.01 -14.42
CA ALA A 135 -8.79 -26.50 -15.73
C ALA A 135 -7.86 -26.05 -16.86
N GLU A 136 -7.36 -24.82 -16.81
CA GLU A 136 -6.59 -24.22 -17.92
C GLU A 136 -5.08 -24.38 -17.78
N ILE A 137 -4.57 -24.43 -16.54
CA ILE A 137 -3.13 -24.42 -16.27
C ILE A 137 -2.69 -25.76 -15.64
N GLY A 138 -3.48 -26.26 -14.68
CA GLY A 138 -3.16 -27.51 -13.98
C GLY A 138 -3.49 -27.49 -12.50
N VAL A 139 -3.49 -28.66 -11.87
CA VAL A 139 -4.01 -28.87 -10.50
C VAL A 139 -3.41 -27.93 -9.46
N ARG A 140 -2.13 -27.59 -9.58
CA ARG A 140 -1.41 -26.71 -8.63
C ARG A 140 -1.40 -25.23 -9.02
N ALA A 141 -2.12 -24.84 -10.07
CA ALA A 141 -2.10 -23.44 -10.55
C ALA A 141 -2.60 -22.43 -9.52
N PRO A 142 -3.68 -22.67 -8.77
CA PRO A 142 -4.14 -21.73 -7.73
C PRO A 142 -3.07 -21.42 -6.69
N GLU A 143 -2.40 -22.42 -6.17
CA GLU A 143 -1.34 -22.29 -5.17
C GLU A 143 -0.11 -21.59 -5.74
N ARG A 144 0.24 -21.84 -7.01
CA ARG A 144 1.35 -21.17 -7.71
C ARG A 144 1.06 -19.70 -7.95
N VAL A 145 -0.17 -19.35 -8.37
CA VAL A 145 -0.62 -17.97 -8.53
C VAL A 145 -0.53 -17.25 -7.18
N TYR A 146 -1.06 -17.86 -6.12
CA TYR A 146 -1.00 -17.29 -4.78
C TYR A 146 0.45 -17.12 -4.28
N ALA A 147 1.31 -18.12 -4.46
CA ALA A 147 2.73 -18.04 -4.08
C ALA A 147 3.48 -16.91 -4.82
N LEU A 148 3.17 -16.67 -6.12
CA LEU A 148 3.71 -15.53 -6.88
C LEU A 148 3.29 -14.19 -6.27
N ILE A 149 2.02 -14.05 -5.91
CA ILE A 149 1.48 -12.82 -5.31
C ILE A 149 2.16 -12.56 -3.96
N ARG A 150 2.33 -13.59 -3.14
CA ARG A 150 2.99 -13.51 -1.82
C ARG A 150 4.51 -13.27 -1.87
N GLY A 151 5.14 -13.37 -3.04
CA GLY A 151 6.60 -13.33 -3.11
C GLY A 151 7.30 -14.61 -2.60
N GLU A 152 6.58 -15.72 -2.50
CA GLU A 152 7.01 -16.99 -1.91
C GLU A 152 7.22 -18.09 -2.98
N SER A 153 7.27 -17.70 -4.25
CA SER A 153 7.40 -18.64 -5.37
C SER A 153 8.86 -18.93 -5.71
N ASP A 154 9.14 -20.16 -6.12
CA ASP A 154 10.42 -20.55 -6.74
C ASP A 154 10.48 -20.22 -8.24
N SER A 155 9.46 -19.55 -8.79
CA SER A 155 9.41 -19.14 -10.20
C SER A 155 10.56 -18.23 -10.58
N PRO A 156 11.23 -18.48 -11.71
CA PRO A 156 12.21 -17.54 -12.26
C PRO A 156 11.61 -16.15 -12.53
N LEU A 157 10.30 -16.07 -12.72
CA LEU A 157 9.58 -14.84 -13.04
C LEU A 157 8.96 -14.15 -11.80
N GLN A 158 9.25 -14.63 -10.58
CA GLN A 158 8.72 -14.07 -9.33
C GLN A 158 8.88 -12.55 -9.27
N GLY A 159 10.04 -12.03 -9.68
CA GLY A 159 10.35 -10.60 -9.65
C GLY A 159 9.48 -9.71 -10.54
N LEU A 160 8.68 -10.28 -11.45
CA LEU A 160 7.71 -9.52 -12.23
C LEU A 160 6.47 -9.16 -11.41
N ILE A 161 6.07 -10.01 -10.44
CA ILE A 161 4.83 -9.85 -9.67
C ILE A 161 5.10 -9.28 -8.29
N SER A 162 6.10 -9.81 -7.59
CA SER A 162 6.49 -9.35 -6.26
C SER A 162 8.01 -9.24 -6.21
N GLY A 163 8.52 -8.03 -6.29
CA GLY A 163 9.95 -7.75 -6.37
C GLY A 163 10.27 -6.28 -6.18
N SER A 164 11.55 -5.94 -6.30
CA SER A 164 12.02 -4.55 -6.23
C SER A 164 11.53 -3.71 -7.40
N LEU A 165 11.45 -4.31 -8.58
CA LEU A 165 10.93 -3.72 -9.82
C LEU A 165 9.84 -4.63 -10.38
N ASP A 166 8.68 -4.64 -9.77
CA ASP A 166 7.53 -5.36 -10.26
C ASP A 166 6.64 -4.48 -11.16
N ILE A 167 5.85 -5.13 -11.96
CA ILE A 167 4.95 -4.48 -12.91
C ILE A 167 3.79 -3.77 -12.22
N ASP A 168 3.43 -4.19 -11.02
CA ASP A 168 2.46 -3.52 -10.15
C ASP A 168 2.89 -2.08 -9.88
N LYS A 169 4.14 -1.89 -9.38
CA LYS A 169 4.69 -0.55 -9.10
C LYS A 169 4.75 0.34 -10.35
N ILE A 170 5.12 -0.22 -11.49
CA ILE A 170 5.17 0.52 -12.76
C ILE A 170 3.76 0.98 -13.16
N GLU A 171 2.78 0.12 -12.99
CA GLU A 171 1.39 0.37 -13.37
C GLU A 171 0.77 1.43 -12.49
N TYR A 172 0.73 1.22 -11.16
CA TYR A 172 0.01 2.14 -10.29
C TYR A 172 0.65 3.53 -10.26
N LEU A 173 1.97 3.66 -10.27
CA LEU A 173 2.60 4.99 -10.25
C LEU A 173 2.20 5.82 -11.45
N LYS A 174 2.13 5.21 -12.64
CA LYS A 174 1.74 5.91 -13.86
C LYS A 174 0.25 6.21 -13.88
N ARG A 175 -0.59 5.26 -13.50
CA ARG A 175 -2.06 5.42 -13.45
C ARG A 175 -2.47 6.46 -12.40
N ASP A 176 -1.96 6.35 -11.19
CA ASP A 176 -2.29 7.24 -10.09
C ASP A 176 -1.91 8.68 -10.41
N ALA A 177 -0.73 8.90 -10.99
CA ALA A 177 -0.29 10.23 -11.40
C ALA A 177 -1.20 10.84 -12.47
N LEU A 178 -1.59 10.05 -13.48
CA LEU A 178 -2.52 10.47 -14.52
C LEU A 178 -3.87 10.84 -13.90
N MET A 179 -4.43 9.98 -13.06
CA MET A 179 -5.76 10.16 -12.49
C MET A 179 -5.80 11.27 -11.43
N CYS A 180 -4.71 11.48 -10.69
CA CYS A 180 -4.56 12.61 -9.78
C CYS A 180 -4.26 13.92 -10.51
N GLY A 181 -3.89 13.89 -11.79
CA GLY A 181 -3.50 15.08 -12.56
C GLY A 181 -2.17 15.69 -12.07
N VAL A 182 -1.22 14.86 -11.62
CA VAL A 182 0.09 15.31 -11.12
C VAL A 182 1.24 14.81 -12.00
N PRO A 183 2.36 15.54 -12.11
CA PRO A 183 3.47 15.18 -13.00
C PRO A 183 4.44 14.14 -12.39
N TYR A 184 4.21 13.68 -11.17
CA TYR A 184 5.18 12.90 -10.40
C TYR A 184 5.38 11.45 -10.87
N GLY A 185 4.42 10.88 -11.61
CA GLY A 185 4.47 9.52 -12.14
C GLY A 185 4.91 9.44 -13.59
N GLU A 186 5.57 10.45 -14.13
CA GLU A 186 6.13 10.42 -15.49
C GLU A 186 7.39 9.52 -15.51
N ILE A 187 7.14 8.21 -15.71
CA ILE A 187 8.16 7.17 -15.81
C ILE A 187 8.21 6.60 -17.22
N ASP A 188 9.41 6.26 -17.67
CA ASP A 188 9.63 5.63 -18.97
C ASP A 188 9.38 4.10 -18.87
N VAL A 189 8.10 3.73 -18.99
CA VAL A 189 7.65 2.34 -18.90
C VAL A 189 8.30 1.47 -19.97
N ASP A 190 8.43 1.98 -21.21
CA ASP A 190 9.01 1.21 -22.29
C ASP A 190 10.48 0.89 -22.03
N ARG A 191 11.23 1.86 -21.53
CA ARG A 191 12.63 1.64 -21.15
C ARG A 191 12.77 0.67 -19.98
N LEU A 192 11.89 0.75 -18.98
CA LEU A 192 11.87 -0.19 -17.85
C LEU A 192 11.61 -1.62 -18.34
N LEU A 193 10.54 -1.84 -19.11
CA LEU A 193 10.22 -3.17 -19.65
C LEU A 193 11.32 -3.70 -20.57
N ASN A 194 11.90 -2.84 -21.42
CA ASN A 194 13.01 -3.21 -22.31
C ASN A 194 14.32 -3.44 -21.55
N SER A 195 14.41 -3.08 -20.29
CA SER A 195 15.59 -3.36 -19.45
C SER A 195 15.46 -4.62 -18.62
N LEU A 196 14.28 -5.23 -18.54
CA LEU A 196 14.09 -6.51 -17.87
C LEU A 196 14.90 -7.61 -18.58
N THR A 197 15.44 -8.54 -17.83
CA THR A 197 16.19 -9.70 -18.34
C THR A 197 16.03 -10.87 -17.37
N VAL A 198 16.33 -12.08 -17.84
CA VAL A 198 16.32 -13.29 -17.00
C VAL A 198 17.76 -13.80 -16.88
N VAL A 199 18.27 -13.84 -15.68
CA VAL A 199 19.69 -14.12 -15.39
C VAL A 199 19.85 -15.18 -14.30
N ASP A 200 21.01 -15.82 -14.26
CA ASP A 200 21.39 -16.64 -13.11
C ASP A 200 21.80 -15.68 -11.97
N ASP A 201 20.99 -15.62 -10.92
CA ASP A 201 21.20 -14.74 -9.78
C ASP A 201 22.34 -15.26 -8.89
N PRO A 202 23.42 -14.50 -8.69
CA PRO A 202 24.55 -14.95 -7.88
C PRO A 202 24.21 -15.10 -6.38
N GLY A 203 23.14 -14.45 -5.92
CA GLY A 203 22.70 -14.55 -4.52
C GLY A 203 21.98 -15.85 -4.21
N SER A 204 21.09 -16.28 -5.06
CA SER A 204 20.30 -17.51 -4.88
C SER A 204 20.83 -18.72 -5.65
N GLY A 205 21.68 -18.51 -6.65
CA GLY A 205 22.13 -19.55 -7.59
C GLY A 205 21.03 -20.04 -8.54
N ARG A 206 19.91 -19.32 -8.62
CA ARG A 206 18.72 -19.67 -9.43
C ARG A 206 18.50 -18.66 -10.55
N LEU A 207 17.74 -19.06 -11.55
CA LEU A 207 17.25 -18.15 -12.57
C LEU A 207 16.27 -17.14 -11.95
N ALA A 208 16.46 -15.85 -12.24
CA ALA A 208 15.63 -14.78 -11.70
C ALA A 208 15.49 -13.61 -12.67
N VAL A 209 14.42 -12.83 -12.51
CA VAL A 209 14.28 -11.54 -13.20
C VAL A 209 15.31 -10.56 -12.66
N GLY A 210 16.03 -9.92 -13.57
CA GLY A 210 16.97 -8.85 -13.30
C GLY A 210 16.78 -7.69 -14.26
N VAL A 211 17.71 -6.74 -14.21
CA VAL A 211 17.75 -5.59 -15.11
C VAL A 211 19.09 -5.51 -15.84
N LEU A 212 19.05 -5.05 -17.08
CA LEU A 212 20.24 -4.65 -17.82
C LEU A 212 20.78 -3.34 -17.24
N GLU A 213 22.10 -3.15 -17.17
CA GLU A 213 22.75 -1.92 -16.70
C GLU A 213 22.16 -0.65 -17.35
N LYS A 214 21.82 -0.69 -18.64
CA LYS A 214 21.21 0.43 -19.37
C LYS A 214 19.84 0.87 -18.80
N GLY A 215 19.20 0.05 -17.97
CA GLY A 215 17.92 0.31 -17.32
C GLY A 215 18.04 1.05 -15.98
N LEU A 216 19.25 1.18 -15.41
CA LEU A 216 19.43 1.75 -14.07
C LEU A 216 18.85 3.17 -13.95
N SER A 217 19.06 4.04 -14.96
CA SER A 217 18.52 5.40 -14.90
C SER A 217 16.98 5.46 -14.93
N ALA A 218 16.33 4.50 -15.61
CA ALA A 218 14.87 4.40 -15.59
C ALA A 218 14.37 3.86 -14.25
N LEU A 219 15.12 2.95 -13.62
CA LEU A 219 14.87 2.47 -12.27
C LEU A 219 15.00 3.60 -11.24
N GLU A 220 16.06 4.41 -11.30
CA GLU A 220 16.24 5.59 -10.46
C GLU A 220 15.06 6.56 -10.59
N SER A 221 14.60 6.81 -11.82
CA SER A 221 13.43 7.65 -12.09
C SER A 221 12.14 7.08 -11.48
N LEU A 222 11.93 5.76 -11.58
CA LEU A 222 10.78 5.06 -10.94
C LEU A 222 10.79 5.26 -9.43
N LEU A 223 11.94 5.12 -8.80
CA LEU A 223 12.09 5.24 -7.35
C LEU A 223 11.81 6.67 -6.89
N PHE A 224 12.30 7.64 -7.64
CA PHE A 224 12.03 9.04 -7.35
C PHE A 224 10.56 9.41 -7.58
N ALA A 225 9.94 8.88 -8.63
CA ALA A 225 8.51 9.03 -8.86
C ALA A 225 7.69 8.46 -7.68
N LYS A 226 8.04 7.26 -7.20
CA LYS A 226 7.40 6.66 -6.03
C LYS A 226 7.50 7.55 -4.80
N TYR A 227 8.69 8.05 -4.48
CA TYR A 227 8.88 8.99 -3.37
C TYR A 227 7.98 10.23 -3.51
N GLN A 228 7.94 10.85 -4.69
CA GLN A 228 7.12 12.03 -4.93
C GLN A 228 5.63 11.74 -4.79
N MET A 229 5.15 10.59 -5.26
CA MET A 229 3.76 10.16 -5.12
C MET A 229 3.40 9.93 -3.65
N TYR A 230 4.29 9.26 -2.87
CA TYR A 230 4.06 9.11 -1.42
C TYR A 230 3.95 10.44 -0.72
N ARG A 231 4.92 11.33 -0.93
CA ARG A 231 4.99 12.62 -0.25
C ARG A 231 3.81 13.52 -0.58
N ASN A 232 3.40 13.58 -1.85
CA ASN A 232 2.46 14.59 -2.33
C ASN A 232 1.04 14.05 -2.51
N VAL A 233 0.83 12.76 -2.77
CA VAL A 233 -0.48 12.16 -3.03
C VAL A 233 -0.90 11.24 -1.89
N TYR A 234 -0.24 10.10 -1.71
CA TYR A 234 -0.69 9.06 -0.77
C TYR A 234 -0.64 9.54 0.68
N TRP A 235 0.39 10.28 1.04
CA TRP A 235 0.55 10.86 2.38
C TRP A 235 0.26 12.36 2.43
N HIS A 236 -0.51 12.88 1.47
CA HIS A 236 -1.00 14.25 1.54
C HIS A 236 -1.82 14.46 2.82
N HIS A 237 -1.61 15.56 3.52
CA HIS A 237 -2.20 15.76 4.85
C HIS A 237 -3.73 15.66 4.88
N ALA A 238 -4.44 16.13 3.84
CA ALA A 238 -5.89 16.03 3.81
C ALA A 238 -6.38 14.63 3.43
N VAL A 239 -5.63 13.88 2.62
CA VAL A 239 -5.90 12.44 2.36
C VAL A 239 -5.72 11.67 3.67
N ARG A 240 -4.63 11.90 4.40
CA ARG A 240 -4.38 11.25 5.70
C ARG A 240 -5.41 11.63 6.76
N SER A 241 -5.90 12.88 6.76
CA SER A 241 -7.02 13.27 7.63
C SER A 241 -8.28 12.44 7.35
N ALA A 242 -8.67 12.32 6.08
CA ALA A 242 -9.81 11.49 5.69
C ALA A 242 -9.59 10.01 6.06
N THR A 243 -8.39 9.49 5.84
CA THR A 243 -8.02 8.11 6.20
C THR A 243 -8.10 7.88 7.72
N ALA A 244 -7.58 8.81 8.54
CA ALA A 244 -7.66 8.72 9.99
C ALA A 244 -9.12 8.75 10.49
N MET A 245 -9.97 9.63 9.92
CA MET A 245 -11.41 9.67 10.22
C MET A 245 -12.10 8.36 9.84
N TYR A 246 -11.78 7.80 8.68
CA TYR A 246 -12.33 6.51 8.22
C TYR A 246 -11.89 5.35 9.12
N LYS A 247 -10.60 5.27 9.46
CA LYS A 247 -10.09 4.27 10.41
C LYS A 247 -10.84 4.33 11.74
N ARG A 248 -10.99 5.52 12.30
CA ARG A 248 -11.72 5.73 13.56
C ARG A 248 -13.18 5.29 13.45
N LEU A 249 -13.87 5.62 12.36
CA LEU A 249 -15.25 5.21 12.10
C LEU A 249 -15.42 3.69 12.08
N VAL A 250 -14.49 2.97 11.43
CA VAL A 250 -14.53 1.50 11.39
C VAL A 250 -14.19 0.89 12.74
N ASP A 251 -13.22 1.44 13.49
CA ASP A 251 -12.93 1.01 14.87
C ASP A 251 -14.13 1.13 15.79
N GLU A 252 -14.88 2.24 15.70
CA GLU A 252 -16.12 2.44 16.47
C GLU A 252 -17.17 1.37 16.14
N ALA A 253 -17.31 1.04 14.86
CA ALA A 253 -18.24 0.00 14.40
C ALA A 253 -17.84 -1.41 14.85
N LEU A 254 -16.56 -1.74 14.81
CA LEU A 254 -16.01 -3.02 15.29
C LEU A 254 -16.21 -3.16 16.80
N ARG A 255 -15.92 -2.12 17.58
CA ARG A 255 -16.13 -2.10 19.04
C ARG A 255 -17.60 -2.21 19.44
N ALA A 256 -18.49 -1.62 18.64
CA ALA A 256 -19.93 -1.70 18.85
C ALA A 256 -20.55 -3.01 18.34
N ASN A 257 -19.73 -3.95 17.80
CA ASN A 257 -20.18 -5.18 17.14
C ASN A 257 -21.18 -4.94 15.99
N VAL A 258 -21.07 -3.81 15.33
CA VAL A 258 -21.83 -3.49 14.10
C VAL A 258 -21.21 -4.20 12.90
N LEU A 259 -19.87 -4.37 12.93
CA LEU A 259 -19.08 -5.06 11.92
C LEU A 259 -18.26 -6.18 12.56
N ALA A 260 -18.01 -7.26 11.81
CA ALA A 260 -17.00 -8.25 12.10
C ALA A 260 -15.78 -8.06 11.17
N THR A 261 -14.58 -8.33 11.68
CA THR A 261 -13.35 -8.14 10.89
C THR A 261 -13.34 -9.02 9.64
N GLU A 262 -13.89 -10.23 9.73
CA GLU A 262 -13.92 -11.22 8.67
C GLU A 262 -14.80 -10.80 7.47
N GLU A 263 -15.82 -9.97 7.71
CA GLU A 263 -16.72 -9.51 6.64
C GLU A 263 -16.20 -8.28 5.88
N LEU A 264 -15.22 -7.56 6.42
CA LEU A 264 -14.71 -6.29 5.87
C LEU A 264 -14.28 -6.42 4.40
N SER A 265 -13.63 -7.52 4.03
CA SER A 265 -13.15 -7.75 2.67
C SER A 265 -14.26 -8.09 1.66
N SER A 266 -15.47 -8.38 2.11
CA SER A 266 -16.61 -8.67 1.24
C SER A 266 -17.30 -7.41 0.71
N PHE A 267 -17.13 -6.28 1.37
CA PHE A 267 -17.75 -5.02 0.99
C PHE A 267 -17.05 -4.34 -0.19
N THR A 268 -17.79 -3.48 -0.87
CA THR A 268 -17.30 -2.40 -1.72
C THR A 268 -17.19 -1.11 -0.92
N ASP A 269 -16.60 -0.05 -1.47
CA ASP A 269 -16.46 1.24 -0.78
C ASP A 269 -17.81 1.75 -0.27
N GLU A 270 -18.79 1.90 -1.15
CA GLU A 270 -20.11 2.39 -0.79
C GLU A 270 -20.94 1.37 0.03
N GLY A 271 -20.71 0.06 -0.21
CA GLY A 271 -21.38 -1.00 0.58
C GLY A 271 -20.97 -0.93 2.04
N LEU A 272 -19.70 -0.70 2.34
CA LEU A 272 -19.23 -0.52 3.72
C LEU A 272 -19.75 0.79 4.34
N LEU A 273 -19.71 1.91 3.61
CA LEU A 273 -20.27 3.17 4.13
C LEU A 273 -21.75 3.07 4.45
N HIS A 274 -22.53 2.37 3.61
CA HIS A 274 -23.96 2.13 3.88
C HIS A 274 -24.18 1.27 5.15
N ARG A 275 -23.39 0.21 5.30
CA ARG A 275 -23.43 -0.64 6.49
C ARG A 275 -23.09 0.14 7.77
N LEU A 276 -22.13 1.06 7.70
CA LEU A 276 -21.75 1.95 8.79
C LEU A 276 -22.83 2.97 9.12
N GLU A 277 -23.52 3.50 8.09
CA GLU A 277 -24.62 4.46 8.27
C GLU A 277 -25.81 3.87 9.06
N GLU A 278 -26.14 2.62 8.77
CA GLU A 278 -27.23 1.91 9.49
C GLU A 278 -26.87 1.56 10.93
N GLY A 279 -25.59 1.41 11.26
CA GLY A 279 -25.17 0.78 12.51
C GLY A 279 -24.52 1.68 13.55
N THR A 280 -23.88 2.80 13.18
CA THR A 280 -23.02 3.53 14.13
C THR A 280 -23.60 4.84 14.67
N GLY A 281 -24.40 5.56 13.89
CA GLY A 281 -24.81 6.93 14.25
C GLY A 281 -23.64 7.92 14.43
N SER A 282 -22.43 7.54 14.02
CA SER A 282 -21.19 8.32 14.19
C SER A 282 -21.22 9.60 13.35
N ALA A 283 -20.81 10.72 13.93
CA ALA A 283 -20.67 12.01 13.24
C ALA A 283 -19.55 12.00 12.18
N LEU A 284 -18.65 11.03 12.22
CA LEU A 284 -17.53 10.90 11.26
C LEU A 284 -18.03 10.58 9.85
N LEU A 285 -19.08 9.75 9.71
CA LEU A 285 -19.59 9.36 8.40
C LEU A 285 -20.17 10.55 7.61
N PRO A 286 -21.13 11.34 8.14
CA PRO A 286 -21.59 12.54 7.44
C PRO A 286 -20.43 13.55 7.20
N ALA A 287 -19.50 13.66 8.14
CA ALA A 287 -18.35 14.55 7.95
C ALA A 287 -17.47 14.12 6.78
N LEU A 288 -17.23 12.81 6.58
CA LEU A 288 -16.49 12.29 5.42
C LEU A 288 -17.27 12.52 4.12
N ARG A 289 -18.58 12.18 4.08
CA ARG A 289 -19.43 12.35 2.89
C ARG A 289 -19.52 13.83 2.45
N GLU A 290 -19.59 14.75 3.40
CA GLU A 290 -19.66 16.20 3.15
C GLU A 290 -18.27 16.86 3.04
N ARG A 291 -17.21 16.08 3.07
CA ARG A 291 -15.83 16.57 3.03
C ARG A 291 -15.51 17.57 4.15
N ARG A 292 -16.12 17.46 5.32
CA ARG A 292 -15.80 18.22 6.53
C ARG A 292 -14.63 17.54 7.26
N LEU A 293 -13.44 17.53 6.62
CA LEU A 293 -12.27 16.85 7.12
C LEU A 293 -11.66 17.57 8.32
N TYR A 294 -11.19 16.79 9.30
CA TYR A 294 -10.49 17.28 10.47
C TYR A 294 -9.26 18.10 10.08
N LYS A 295 -8.95 19.12 10.87
CA LYS A 295 -7.88 20.07 10.56
C LYS A 295 -6.59 19.69 11.29
N ARG A 296 -5.48 19.82 10.61
CA ARG A 296 -4.17 19.55 11.15
C ARG A 296 -3.75 20.66 12.12
N VAL A 297 -3.49 20.31 13.39
CA VAL A 297 -2.98 21.20 14.43
C VAL A 297 -1.50 20.99 14.72
N LEU A 298 -0.97 19.80 14.43
CA LEU A 298 0.45 19.50 14.55
C LEU A 298 0.92 18.69 13.34
N GLN A 299 2.14 18.95 12.90
CA GLN A 299 2.90 18.06 12.03
C GLN A 299 4.39 18.14 12.35
N CYS A 300 5.07 16.98 12.22
CA CYS A 300 6.50 16.83 12.41
C CYS A 300 7.02 15.77 11.42
N PRO A 301 8.06 16.04 10.61
CA PRO A 301 8.61 15.03 9.72
C PRO A 301 9.32 13.93 10.54
N ALA A 302 9.27 12.69 10.11
CA ALA A 302 9.96 11.59 10.78
C ALA A 302 11.48 11.80 10.85
N ALA A 303 12.05 12.60 9.94
CA ALA A 303 13.45 12.96 9.95
C ALA A 303 13.87 13.77 11.21
N GLU A 304 12.92 14.50 11.84
CA GLU A 304 13.14 15.26 13.08
C GLU A 304 12.85 14.44 14.36
N LEU A 305 12.32 13.24 14.22
CA LEU A 305 12.00 12.33 15.31
C LEU A 305 13.11 11.27 15.47
N ARG A 306 13.29 10.77 16.70
CA ARG A 306 14.11 9.57 16.91
C ARG A 306 13.42 8.36 16.30
N ALA A 307 14.17 7.34 15.95
CA ALA A 307 13.70 6.21 15.16
C ALA A 307 12.56 5.39 15.79
N ASP A 308 12.46 5.43 17.12
CA ASP A 308 11.49 4.68 17.93
C ASP A 308 10.27 5.51 18.38
N TRP A 309 10.27 6.82 18.08
CA TRP A 309 9.21 7.71 18.57
C TRP A 309 7.94 7.62 17.72
N GLY A 310 6.81 7.43 18.41
CA GLY A 310 5.49 7.42 17.79
C GLY A 310 5.16 6.14 17.01
N GLU A 311 6.04 5.13 17.00
CA GLU A 311 5.77 3.87 16.29
C GLU A 311 4.57 3.11 16.86
N TRP A 312 4.26 3.31 18.14
CA TRP A 312 3.07 2.76 18.78
C TRP A 312 1.75 3.24 18.16
N ILE A 313 1.73 4.41 17.50
CA ILE A 313 0.51 4.98 16.88
C ILE A 313 -0.07 4.03 15.83
N GLU A 314 0.76 3.30 15.14
CA GLU A 314 0.35 2.30 14.17
C GLU A 314 0.52 0.86 14.70
N GLY A 315 1.54 0.64 15.52
CA GLY A 315 1.86 -0.67 16.07
C GLY A 315 0.87 -1.16 17.15
N ASP A 316 0.20 -0.25 17.88
CA ASP A 316 -0.80 -0.57 18.90
C ASP A 316 -2.06 0.29 18.73
N ARG A 317 -2.98 -0.20 17.91
CA ARG A 317 -4.22 0.53 17.63
C ARG A 317 -5.10 0.74 18.86
N SER A 318 -5.11 -0.21 19.80
CA SER A 318 -5.90 -0.11 21.03
C SER A 318 -5.39 1.02 21.92
N LEU A 319 -4.08 1.11 22.11
CA LEU A 319 -3.44 2.19 22.84
C LEU A 319 -3.68 3.55 22.15
N THR A 320 -3.52 3.59 20.83
CA THR A 320 -3.73 4.82 20.03
C THR A 320 -5.12 5.40 20.27
N LEU A 321 -6.17 4.58 20.21
CA LEU A 321 -7.55 5.03 20.46
C LEU A 321 -7.76 5.57 21.88
N LEU A 322 -7.14 4.94 22.88
CA LEU A 322 -7.20 5.44 24.28
C LEU A 322 -6.47 6.76 24.44
N VAL A 323 -5.30 6.92 23.83
CA VAL A 323 -4.52 8.17 23.85
C VAL A 323 -5.25 9.27 23.08
N GLU A 324 -5.83 8.99 21.92
CA GLU A 324 -6.66 9.94 21.15
C GLU A 324 -7.81 10.49 22.00
N ASP A 325 -8.55 9.60 22.67
CA ASP A 325 -9.70 9.99 23.51
C ASP A 325 -9.28 10.77 24.75
N ALA A 326 -8.20 10.36 25.43
CA ALA A 326 -7.67 11.10 26.58
C ALA A 326 -7.20 12.51 26.18
N LEU A 327 -6.42 12.62 25.10
CA LEU A 327 -5.96 13.91 24.57
C LEU A 327 -7.12 14.80 24.13
N ALA A 328 -8.16 14.23 23.50
CA ALA A 328 -9.35 14.98 23.11
C ALA A 328 -10.00 15.63 24.33
N LEU A 329 -10.28 14.86 25.38
CA LEU A 329 -10.89 15.35 26.62
C LEU A 329 -10.06 16.45 27.29
N GLU A 330 -8.73 16.29 27.34
CA GLU A 330 -7.84 17.28 27.96
C GLU A 330 -7.81 18.63 27.23
N VAL A 331 -8.09 18.65 25.92
CA VAL A 331 -8.16 19.91 25.15
C VAL A 331 -9.61 20.39 24.94
N GLY A 332 -10.60 19.78 25.63
CA GLY A 332 -12.00 20.16 25.55
C GLY A 332 -12.72 19.72 24.28
N LEU A 333 -12.28 18.62 23.70
CA LEU A 333 -12.93 17.91 22.61
C LEU A 333 -13.64 16.65 23.13
N GLU A 334 -14.53 16.08 22.32
CA GLU A 334 -15.16 14.78 22.60
C GLU A 334 -14.25 13.63 22.12
N PRO A 335 -14.41 12.41 22.68
CA PRO A 335 -13.75 11.21 22.15
C PRO A 335 -13.96 11.05 20.65
N GLY A 336 -12.89 10.76 19.91
CA GLY A 336 -12.90 10.68 18.44
C GLY A 336 -12.78 12.02 17.70
N GLU A 337 -12.79 13.18 18.39
CA GLU A 337 -12.57 14.49 17.75
C GLU A 337 -11.10 14.90 17.64
N LEU A 338 -10.17 14.12 18.20
CA LEU A 338 -8.72 14.26 18.02
C LEU A 338 -8.16 12.92 17.51
N LEU A 339 -7.39 12.95 16.42
CA LEU A 339 -6.84 11.76 15.77
C LEU A 339 -5.34 11.91 15.55
N LEU A 340 -4.62 10.84 15.82
CA LEU A 340 -3.19 10.70 15.56
C LEU A 340 -2.96 9.96 14.23
N ASP A 341 -1.97 10.40 13.46
CA ASP A 341 -1.62 9.78 12.19
C ASP A 341 -0.10 9.79 11.99
N PHE A 342 0.48 8.60 11.90
CA PHE A 342 1.90 8.43 11.61
C PHE A 342 2.10 7.19 10.75
N PRO A 343 1.76 7.27 9.43
CA PRO A 343 1.75 6.10 8.55
C PRO A 343 3.11 5.44 8.50
N SER A 344 3.16 4.12 8.57
CA SER A 344 4.37 3.34 8.34
C SER A 344 4.35 2.65 6.98
N LYS A 345 5.49 2.23 6.54
CA LYS A 345 5.69 1.30 5.46
C LYS A 345 7.02 0.59 5.67
N PRO A 346 7.07 -0.75 5.54
CA PRO A 346 8.30 -1.50 5.82
C PRO A 346 9.50 -1.05 5.00
N GLN A 347 9.27 -0.67 3.74
CA GLN A 347 10.32 -0.13 2.85
C GLN A 347 9.70 0.81 1.79
N MET A 348 10.25 2.02 1.66
CA MET A 348 9.90 2.89 0.54
C MET A 348 10.42 2.31 -0.79
N LEU A 349 11.64 1.86 -0.79
CA LEU A 349 12.41 1.48 -1.96
C LEU A 349 13.34 0.30 -1.62
N GLY A 350 12.79 -0.89 -1.46
CA GLY A 350 13.61 -2.10 -1.39
C GLY A 350 14.25 -2.35 -2.76
N LEU A 351 15.57 -2.22 -2.86
CA LEU A 351 16.30 -2.53 -4.08
C LEU A 351 17.26 -3.67 -3.80
N ASP A 352 16.79 -4.85 -4.09
CA ASP A 352 17.59 -6.05 -4.13
C ASP A 352 17.27 -6.78 -5.43
N ILE A 353 17.93 -6.38 -6.52
CA ILE A 353 17.68 -6.90 -7.86
C ILE A 353 18.99 -7.28 -8.55
N PRO A 354 19.05 -8.42 -9.26
CA PRO A 354 20.19 -8.75 -10.11
C PRO A 354 20.32 -7.75 -11.27
N VAL A 355 21.52 -7.27 -11.52
CA VAL A 355 21.87 -6.40 -12.65
C VAL A 355 22.86 -7.10 -13.54
N LEU A 356 22.51 -7.23 -14.83
CA LEU A 356 23.45 -7.67 -15.87
C LEU A 356 24.22 -6.47 -16.39
N TRP A 357 25.53 -6.42 -16.06
CA TRP A 357 26.45 -5.36 -16.43
C TRP A 357 27.01 -5.56 -17.85
N ARG A 358 27.53 -4.48 -18.43
CA ARG A 358 28.15 -4.50 -19.78
C ARG A 358 29.36 -5.42 -19.87
N ASP A 359 30.01 -5.70 -18.75
CA ASP A 359 31.12 -6.66 -18.67
C ASP A 359 30.65 -8.12 -18.70
N GLY A 360 29.34 -8.36 -18.84
CA GLY A 360 28.72 -9.69 -18.86
C GLY A 360 28.55 -10.32 -17.48
N GLN A 361 28.93 -9.64 -16.41
CA GLN A 361 28.75 -10.14 -15.04
C GLN A 361 27.39 -9.77 -14.48
N VAL A 362 26.79 -10.70 -13.75
CA VAL A 362 25.58 -10.44 -12.96
C VAL A 362 26.00 -10.11 -11.53
N ARG A 363 25.55 -8.99 -11.02
CA ARG A 363 25.77 -8.57 -9.62
C ARG A 363 24.48 -8.00 -9.06
N ARG A 364 24.20 -8.24 -7.78
CA ARG A 364 23.01 -7.64 -7.14
C ARG A 364 23.27 -6.16 -6.82
N LEU A 365 22.26 -5.36 -7.03
CA LEU A 365 22.21 -3.99 -6.54
C LEU A 365 21.82 -4.06 -5.06
N THR A 366 22.82 -3.99 -4.17
CA THR A 366 22.66 -4.14 -2.72
C THR A 366 22.82 -2.81 -1.98
N SER A 367 22.66 -2.85 -0.65
CA SER A 367 22.81 -1.70 0.26
C SER A 367 24.20 -1.05 0.23
N GLU A 368 25.21 -1.72 -0.29
CA GLU A 368 26.57 -1.17 -0.34
C GLU A 368 26.76 -0.15 -1.49
N GLY A 369 25.80 -0.09 -2.42
CA GLY A 369 25.88 0.79 -3.59
C GLY A 369 27.04 0.44 -4.52
N ARG A 370 27.27 1.24 -5.54
CA ARG A 370 28.43 1.12 -6.43
C ARG A 370 28.90 2.48 -6.94
N ALA A 371 30.19 2.63 -7.12
CA ALA A 371 30.77 3.81 -7.74
C ALA A 371 30.18 4.04 -9.14
N GLY A 372 29.63 5.22 -9.39
CA GLY A 372 28.98 5.60 -10.65
C GLY A 372 27.47 5.38 -10.72
N ALA A 373 26.85 4.79 -9.68
CA ALA A 373 25.39 4.76 -9.48
C ALA A 373 25.03 5.48 -8.17
N ILE A 374 23.82 6.03 -8.09
CA ILE A 374 23.31 6.59 -6.84
C ILE A 374 23.27 5.46 -5.81
N ASN A 375 23.69 5.73 -4.58
CA ASN A 375 23.50 4.78 -3.47
C ASN A 375 22.01 4.74 -3.09
N LEU A 376 21.26 3.97 -3.85
CA LEU A 376 19.82 3.91 -3.80
C LEU A 376 19.28 3.47 -2.42
N PRO A 377 19.89 2.52 -1.70
CA PRO A 377 19.41 2.15 -0.37
C PRO A 377 19.53 3.26 0.67
N THR A 378 20.68 3.93 0.74
CA THR A 378 20.86 5.08 1.65
C THR A 378 19.88 6.22 1.31
N LEU A 379 19.72 6.49 0.01
CA LEU A 379 18.75 7.47 -0.47
C LEU A 379 17.31 7.06 -0.13
N SER A 380 16.99 5.78 -0.20
CA SER A 380 15.67 5.24 0.16
C SER A 380 15.27 5.60 1.59
N ASP A 381 16.15 5.38 2.55
CA ASP A 381 15.88 5.67 3.96
C ASP A 381 15.68 7.17 4.21
N GLU A 382 16.53 8.00 3.60
CA GLU A 382 16.40 9.46 3.70
C GLU A 382 15.10 9.96 3.07
N LEU A 383 14.74 9.45 1.90
CA LEU A 383 13.49 9.77 1.21
C LEU A 383 12.28 9.33 2.01
N TYR A 384 12.33 8.13 2.61
CA TYR A 384 11.27 7.63 3.47
C TYR A 384 11.03 8.54 4.67
N ARG A 385 12.09 8.84 5.43
CA ARG A 385 12.02 9.71 6.61
C ARG A 385 11.55 11.13 6.26
N SER A 386 11.89 11.65 5.08
CA SER A 386 11.45 12.96 4.62
C SER A 386 10.01 12.98 4.11
N ALA A 387 9.50 11.86 3.59
CA ALA A 387 8.11 11.75 3.13
C ALA A 387 7.13 11.47 4.27
N ARG A 388 7.58 10.75 5.31
CA ARG A 388 6.77 10.33 6.46
C ARG A 388 6.59 11.48 7.46
N TRP A 389 5.36 11.73 7.86
CA TRP A 389 5.01 12.83 8.79
C TRP A 389 4.10 12.34 9.90
N LEU A 390 4.47 12.66 11.12
CA LEU A 390 3.56 12.61 12.26
C LEU A 390 2.59 13.78 12.17
N ARG A 391 1.29 13.50 12.33
CA ARG A 391 0.23 14.51 12.29
C ARG A 391 -0.78 14.31 13.39
N VAL A 392 -1.36 15.42 13.83
CA VAL A 392 -2.53 15.43 14.72
C VAL A 392 -3.62 16.23 14.04
N PHE A 393 -4.79 15.65 13.98
CA PHE A 393 -5.99 16.22 13.39
C PHE A 393 -7.07 16.44 14.44
N VAL A 394 -7.84 17.52 14.33
CA VAL A 394 -8.94 17.86 15.24
C VAL A 394 -10.20 18.24 14.47
N ALA A 395 -11.36 17.91 15.04
CA ALA A 395 -12.65 18.18 14.43
C ALA A 395 -12.99 19.68 14.34
N ARG A 396 -12.59 20.43 15.35
CA ARG A 396 -12.83 21.89 15.47
C ARG A 396 -11.57 22.60 15.98
N PRO A 397 -11.42 23.91 15.74
CA PRO A 397 -10.29 24.66 16.21
C PRO A 397 -10.16 24.61 17.74
N VAL A 398 -9.01 24.15 18.23
CA VAL A 398 -8.62 24.12 19.65
C VAL A 398 -7.14 24.47 19.77
N GLU A 399 -6.76 25.05 20.91
CA GLU A 399 -5.35 25.20 21.22
C GLU A 399 -4.80 23.88 21.78
N VAL A 400 -3.80 23.34 21.10
CA VAL A 400 -3.10 22.14 21.54
C VAL A 400 -1.67 22.52 21.92
N PRO A 401 -1.19 22.22 23.14
CA PRO A 401 0.17 22.55 23.57
C PRO A 401 1.17 21.64 22.81
N ARG A 402 1.72 22.18 21.71
CA ARG A 402 2.54 21.43 20.74
C ARG A 402 3.73 20.70 21.38
N SER A 403 4.44 21.35 22.30
CA SER A 403 5.60 20.75 22.99
C SER A 403 5.17 19.54 23.83
N ARG A 404 4.08 19.69 24.60
CA ARG A 404 3.55 18.61 25.44
C ARG A 404 3.04 17.43 24.63
N LEU A 405 2.36 17.72 23.52
CA LEU A 405 1.89 16.67 22.62
C LEU A 405 3.05 15.88 22.00
N LEU A 406 4.14 16.55 21.61
CA LEU A 406 5.35 15.87 21.15
C LEU A 406 6.01 15.05 22.29
N GLU A 407 6.01 15.53 23.53
CA GLU A 407 6.49 14.77 24.68
C GLU A 407 5.68 13.48 24.89
N VAL A 408 4.35 13.53 24.76
CA VAL A 408 3.46 12.34 24.82
C VAL A 408 3.84 11.34 23.74
N ILE A 409 3.98 11.81 22.50
CA ILE A 409 4.26 10.93 21.35
C ILE A 409 5.64 10.25 21.46
N GLN A 410 6.59 10.90 22.15
CA GLN A 410 7.94 10.37 22.37
C GLN A 410 8.01 9.29 23.45
N ARG A 411 6.94 9.10 24.24
CA ARG A 411 6.94 8.09 25.30
C ARG A 411 6.78 6.68 24.75
N PRO A 412 7.40 5.70 25.41
CA PRO A 412 7.14 4.30 25.13
C PRO A 412 5.67 3.93 25.35
N ALA A 413 5.17 2.95 24.58
CA ALA A 413 3.79 2.45 24.71
C ALA A 413 3.43 2.02 26.13
N GLU A 414 4.33 1.31 26.82
CA GLU A 414 4.14 0.81 28.17
C GLU A 414 3.93 1.98 29.18
N GLU A 415 4.72 3.05 29.07
CA GLU A 415 4.60 4.21 29.93
C GLU A 415 3.27 4.94 29.73
N LEU A 416 2.81 5.07 28.48
CA LEU A 416 1.51 5.66 28.15
C LEU A 416 0.36 4.82 28.68
N ALA A 417 0.44 3.50 28.57
CA ALA A 417 -0.55 2.59 29.12
C ALA A 417 -0.66 2.74 30.66
N ASP A 418 0.48 2.80 31.35
CA ASP A 418 0.52 3.01 32.81
C ASP A 418 -0.11 4.35 33.22
N TRP A 419 0.17 5.42 32.48
CA TRP A 419 -0.40 6.74 32.75
C TRP A 419 -1.93 6.76 32.57
N LEU A 420 -2.41 6.15 31.47
CA LEU A 420 -3.84 6.00 31.21
C LEU A 420 -4.54 5.19 32.32
N HIS A 421 -3.94 4.08 32.75
CA HIS A 421 -4.47 3.28 33.85
C HIS A 421 -4.50 4.04 35.19
N ALA A 422 -3.52 4.89 35.44
CA ALA A 422 -3.46 5.73 36.62
C ALA A 422 -4.41 6.94 36.56
N GLY A 423 -5.07 7.18 35.43
CA GLY A 423 -5.88 8.38 35.21
C GLY A 423 -5.06 9.66 35.23
N ALA A 424 -3.76 9.58 34.90
CA ALA A 424 -2.86 10.74 34.92
C ALA A 424 -3.08 11.56 33.61
N PRO A 425 -3.11 12.92 33.72
CA PRO A 425 -3.26 13.73 32.52
C PRO A 425 -2.03 13.62 31.65
N LEU A 426 -2.25 13.40 30.33
CA LEU A 426 -1.18 13.25 29.33
C LEU A 426 -0.49 14.58 29.02
N LEU A 427 -1.24 15.69 28.94
CA LEU A 427 -0.77 17.04 28.65
C LEU A 427 -0.50 17.86 29.91
N GLY A 428 -0.87 17.36 31.09
CA GLY A 428 -0.71 18.05 32.37
C GLY A 428 0.75 18.28 32.74
N GLU A 429 1.02 19.29 33.59
CA GLU A 429 2.33 19.42 34.22
C GLU A 429 2.55 18.23 35.16
N PRO A 430 3.76 17.63 35.20
CA PRO A 430 4.08 16.68 36.26
C PRO A 430 3.85 17.38 37.59
N ALA A 431 3.05 16.76 38.47
CA ALA A 431 2.77 17.31 39.78
C ALA A 431 4.10 17.72 40.44
N ALA A 432 4.27 19.01 40.78
CA ALA A 432 5.45 19.48 41.45
C ALA A 432 5.69 18.61 42.72
N PRO A 433 6.91 18.15 42.99
CA PRO A 433 7.15 17.28 44.13
C PRO A 433 6.63 18.00 45.39
N ARG A 434 5.71 17.36 46.10
CA ARG A 434 5.18 17.88 47.37
C ARG A 434 6.37 18.20 48.24
N ARG A 435 6.67 19.50 48.42
CA ARG A 435 7.63 19.94 49.45
C ARG A 435 7.10 19.44 50.79
N THR A 436 7.74 18.41 51.32
CA THR A 436 7.54 18.01 52.72
C THR A 436 7.85 19.23 53.59
N ARG A 437 6.79 19.81 54.15
CA ARG A 437 6.95 20.81 55.23
C ARG A 437 7.61 20.07 56.38
N THR A 438 8.91 20.25 56.54
CA THR A 438 9.60 19.98 57.81
C THR A 438 9.01 20.92 58.84
N ALA A 439 8.20 20.36 59.75
CA ALA A 439 7.78 21.04 60.95
C ALA A 439 9.03 21.40 61.78
N ARG A 440 9.13 22.65 62.15
CA ARG A 440 9.99 23.11 63.26
C ARG A 440 9.24 22.94 64.59
#